data_042179a3c29408f0a1a728b97d1243ae
#
_entry.id   042179a3c29408f0a1a728b97d1243ae
#
_cell.length_a   1.000
_cell.length_b   1.000
_cell.length_c   1.000
_cell.angle_alpha   90.00
_cell.angle_beta   90.00
_cell.angle_gamma   90.00
#
_symmetry.space_group_name_H-M   'P 1'
#
loop_
_entity.id
_entity.type
_entity.pdbx_description
1 polymer ?
#
loop_
_entity_poly.entity_id
_entity_poly.type
_entity_poly.pdbx_seq_one_letter_code
_entity_poly.pdbx_strand_id
1 'polypeptide(L)'
;PNASDKNIYIQSAKLNGQELGRCWLKHEEIVNGGTLELVMGDKPSDWAIDGEMPPSSPIGVEEVSPEIDSPQVRIHSYSAQVSNNEAAYCLFEEPGKGVKWCDNKSTNPWVIFELADVYMVDRFVFRDSKTVEGNNNVHSYRIYVSKTGNDGDWEEVVNRNDAEAGNANVKDHRLAEPKEARFVKFSMELPTGENAVRIYGFDIYGKLKERTDRGNLVSVGKTFLKSSGAKSFYTNARHIFDGLNENTEYHWDFDRSAADKHYCILDLEY
;
A
#
# COMPACT_ATOMS: atom_id res chain seq x y z
N PRO A 1 1.24 47.63 -11.57
CA PRO A 1 1.43 48.61 -12.65
C PRO A 1 1.77 47.95 -13.97
N ASN A 2 1.33 48.54 -15.10
CA ASN A 2 1.59 48.08 -16.46
C ASN A 2 0.98 46.72 -16.89
N ALA A 3 0.08 46.14 -16.14
CA ALA A 3 -0.59 44.90 -16.59
C ALA A 3 -1.49 45.20 -17.81
N SER A 4 -1.38 44.39 -18.87
CA SER A 4 -2.17 44.46 -20.08
C SER A 4 -2.14 43.09 -20.81
N ASP A 5 -2.92 42.93 -21.86
CA ASP A 5 -2.92 41.69 -22.69
C ASP A 5 -1.54 41.40 -23.31
N LYS A 6 -0.64 42.39 -23.36
CA LYS A 6 0.74 42.23 -23.86
C LYS A 6 1.77 42.11 -22.75
N ASN A 7 1.54 42.76 -21.60
CA ASN A 7 2.46 42.76 -20.48
C ASN A 7 2.07 41.66 -19.49
N ILE A 8 2.45 40.46 -19.78
CA ILE A 8 2.06 39.24 -19.03
C ILE A 8 3.19 38.67 -18.18
N TYR A 9 4.41 39.19 -18.32
CA TYR A 9 5.57 38.72 -17.57
C TYR A 9 5.88 39.63 -16.37
N ILE A 10 6.13 39.04 -15.21
CA ILE A 10 6.55 39.80 -14.03
C ILE A 10 7.97 40.30 -14.22
N GLN A 11 8.20 41.61 -14.07
CA GLN A 11 9.53 42.21 -14.14
C GLN A 11 10.13 42.43 -12.75
N SER A 12 9.31 42.76 -11.77
CA SER A 12 9.67 42.87 -10.37
C SER A 12 8.43 42.73 -9.48
N ALA A 13 8.66 42.38 -8.21
CA ALA A 13 7.59 42.31 -7.21
C ALA A 13 7.99 42.98 -5.90
N LYS A 14 7.02 43.54 -5.19
CA LYS A 14 7.17 44.06 -3.83
C LYS A 14 6.05 43.50 -2.95
N LEU A 15 6.42 43.11 -1.74
CA LEU A 15 5.47 42.76 -0.69
C LEU A 15 5.56 43.83 0.44
N ASN A 16 4.49 44.51 0.71
CA ASN A 16 4.44 45.60 1.72
C ASN A 16 5.52 46.66 1.49
N GLY A 17 5.82 46.99 0.22
CA GLY A 17 6.81 47.99 -0.17
C GLY A 17 8.27 47.47 -0.20
N GLN A 18 8.55 46.29 0.28
CA GLN A 18 9.87 45.64 0.22
C GLN A 18 10.02 44.76 -1.03
N GLU A 19 11.21 44.74 -1.63
CA GLU A 19 11.46 43.90 -2.81
C GLU A 19 11.29 42.43 -2.48
N LEU A 20 10.57 41.72 -3.37
CA LEU A 20 10.33 40.31 -3.30
C LEU A 20 11.07 39.60 -4.44
N GLY A 21 12.20 38.95 -4.10
CA GLY A 21 13.04 38.23 -5.06
C GLY A 21 12.71 36.73 -5.20
N ARG A 22 11.51 36.31 -4.80
CA ARG A 22 11.05 34.92 -4.86
C ARG A 22 9.65 34.84 -5.48
N CYS A 23 9.34 33.72 -6.13
CA CYS A 23 8.09 33.50 -6.83
C CYS A 23 6.98 32.84 -5.96
N TRP A 24 7.15 32.85 -4.64
CA TRP A 24 6.20 32.26 -3.67
C TRP A 24 6.02 33.15 -2.45
N LEU A 25 4.93 32.95 -1.72
CA LEU A 25 4.59 33.68 -0.49
C LEU A 25 4.49 32.68 0.67
N LYS A 26 4.88 33.11 1.88
CA LYS A 26 4.62 32.37 3.10
C LYS A 26 3.15 32.47 3.49
N HIS A 27 2.61 31.43 4.11
CA HIS A 27 1.24 31.43 4.60
C HIS A 27 0.95 32.62 5.52
N GLU A 28 1.88 32.96 6.40
CA GLU A 28 1.79 34.10 7.32
C GLU A 28 1.66 35.44 6.59
N GLU A 29 2.35 35.59 5.45
CA GLU A 29 2.31 36.81 4.63
C GLU A 29 0.94 37.02 3.94
N ILE A 30 0.19 35.91 3.77
CA ILE A 30 -1.17 35.95 3.23
C ILE A 30 -2.18 36.22 4.36
N VAL A 31 -2.07 35.46 5.47
CA VAL A 31 -3.04 35.53 6.60
C VAL A 31 -3.00 36.88 7.29
N ASN A 32 -1.81 37.48 7.45
CA ASN A 32 -1.65 38.78 8.07
C ASN A 32 -2.11 39.95 7.18
N GLY A 33 -2.47 39.65 5.93
CA GLY A 33 -2.81 40.66 4.93
C GLY A 33 -1.61 41.47 4.47
N GLY A 34 -1.77 42.22 3.42
CA GLY A 34 -0.71 43.06 2.88
C GLY A 34 -0.96 43.48 1.44
N THR A 35 0.01 44.18 0.87
CA THR A 35 -0.02 44.63 -0.52
C THR A 35 1.08 43.96 -1.31
N LEU A 36 0.70 43.19 -2.32
CA LEU A 36 1.61 42.62 -3.33
C LEU A 36 1.55 43.49 -4.56
N GLU A 37 2.65 44.13 -4.91
CA GLU A 37 2.80 44.94 -6.12
C GLU A 37 3.63 44.14 -7.13
N LEU A 38 3.07 43.95 -8.35
CA LEU A 38 3.75 43.31 -9.46
C LEU A 38 3.93 44.32 -10.60
N VAL A 39 5.15 44.48 -11.09
CA VAL A 39 5.44 45.24 -12.30
C VAL A 39 5.46 44.28 -13.46
N MET A 40 4.62 44.52 -14.46
CA MET A 40 4.44 43.62 -15.61
C MET A 40 5.14 44.20 -16.87
N GLY A 41 5.62 43.31 -17.74
CA GLY A 41 6.24 43.67 -19.01
C GLY A 41 5.89 42.68 -20.12
N ASP A 42 6.28 43.02 -21.35
CA ASP A 42 5.95 42.27 -22.59
C ASP A 42 6.97 41.17 -22.91
N LYS A 43 8.03 41.05 -22.12
CA LYS A 43 9.11 40.04 -22.31
C LYS A 43 9.38 39.28 -21.01
N PRO A 44 9.84 38.02 -21.09
CA PRO A 44 10.39 37.32 -19.94
C PRO A 44 11.46 38.14 -19.25
N SER A 45 11.55 38.04 -17.93
CA SER A 45 12.55 38.69 -17.09
C SER A 45 13.31 37.66 -16.28
N ASP A 46 14.42 38.09 -15.72
CA ASP A 46 15.20 37.26 -14.78
C ASP A 46 14.71 37.40 -13.34
N TRP A 47 13.52 37.99 -13.12
CA TRP A 47 12.96 38.14 -11.78
C TRP A 47 12.77 36.75 -11.12
N ALA A 48 13.31 36.59 -9.92
CA ALA A 48 13.24 35.38 -9.08
C ALA A 48 13.90 34.11 -9.68
N ILE A 49 14.70 34.21 -10.76
CA ILE A 49 15.46 33.06 -11.30
C ILE A 49 16.45 32.54 -10.26
N ASP A 50 17.21 33.42 -9.62
CA ASP A 50 18.16 33.09 -8.55
C ASP A 50 17.54 33.27 -7.16
N GLY A 51 16.22 33.35 -7.08
CA GLY A 51 15.48 33.57 -5.85
C GLY A 51 15.55 32.36 -4.91
N GLU A 52 15.28 32.64 -3.63
CA GLU A 52 15.14 31.60 -2.62
C GLU A 52 14.07 30.58 -3.08
N MET A 53 14.46 29.31 -3.12
CA MET A 53 13.51 28.21 -3.40
C MET A 53 12.46 28.17 -2.28
N PRO A 54 11.20 27.83 -2.61
CA PRO A 54 10.21 27.59 -1.57
C PRO A 54 10.78 26.54 -0.62
N PRO A 55 10.69 26.74 0.71
CA PRO A 55 11.03 25.65 1.62
C PRO A 55 10.29 24.44 1.14
N SER A 56 11.01 23.34 0.92
CA SER A 56 10.40 22.05 0.66
C SER A 56 9.33 21.90 1.70
N SER A 57 8.07 21.82 1.27
CA SER A 57 6.93 21.88 2.16
C SER A 57 7.19 20.98 3.36
N PRO A 58 7.20 21.51 4.61
CA PRO A 58 7.19 20.66 5.79
C PRO A 58 5.78 20.10 6.11
N ILE A 59 4.82 20.28 5.22
CA ILE A 59 3.84 19.24 5.11
C ILE A 59 4.70 18.07 4.66
N GLY A 60 5.21 17.32 5.67
CA GLY A 60 5.59 16.00 5.44
C GLY A 60 4.43 15.40 4.67
N VAL A 61 4.55 15.32 3.36
CA VAL A 61 4.00 14.21 2.67
C VAL A 61 4.72 13.11 3.40
N GLU A 62 4.09 12.63 4.47
CA GLU A 62 4.47 11.38 5.08
C GLU A 62 4.54 10.47 3.88
N GLU A 63 5.75 10.14 3.47
CA GLU A 63 5.96 9.38 2.25
C GLU A 63 5.28 8.06 2.49
N VAL A 64 4.01 7.99 2.08
CA VAL A 64 3.17 6.83 2.31
C VAL A 64 3.81 5.71 1.54
N SER A 65 4.31 4.72 2.26
CA SER A 65 4.88 3.55 1.63
C SER A 65 3.86 2.91 0.70
N PRO A 66 4.28 2.44 -0.47
CA PRO A 66 3.40 1.76 -1.40
C PRO A 66 2.85 0.48 -0.78
N GLU A 67 1.67 0.08 -1.21
CA GLU A 67 1.14 -1.25 -0.94
C GLU A 67 2.02 -2.31 -1.59
N ILE A 68 2.32 -3.35 -0.83
CA ILE A 68 3.04 -4.53 -1.33
C ILE A 68 1.99 -5.49 -1.85
N ASP A 69 1.69 -5.39 -3.13
CA ASP A 69 0.64 -6.15 -3.80
C ASP A 69 1.19 -7.45 -4.45
N SER A 70 0.31 -8.33 -4.88
CA SER A 70 0.67 -9.49 -5.71
C SER A 70 1.30 -9.02 -7.04
N PRO A 71 2.42 -9.61 -7.49
CA PRO A 71 3.05 -10.85 -7.01
C PRO A 71 4.07 -10.68 -5.88
N GLN A 72 4.25 -9.49 -5.31
CA GLN A 72 5.25 -9.25 -4.27
C GLN A 72 4.86 -9.86 -2.91
N VAL A 73 3.61 -10.23 -2.71
CA VAL A 73 3.11 -10.88 -1.50
C VAL A 73 2.28 -12.12 -1.84
N ARG A 74 2.42 -13.16 -1.02
CA ARG A 74 1.62 -14.40 -1.12
C ARG A 74 1.20 -14.90 0.24
N ILE A 75 0.23 -15.81 0.28
CA ILE A 75 -0.05 -16.61 1.47
C ILE A 75 1.01 -17.72 1.58
N HIS A 76 1.76 -17.71 2.68
CA HIS A 76 2.71 -18.77 3.01
C HIS A 76 1.98 -19.95 3.66
N SER A 77 1.18 -19.68 4.69
CA SER A 77 0.41 -20.68 5.43
C SER A 77 -0.70 -20.02 6.25
N TYR A 78 -1.64 -20.81 6.70
CA TYR A 78 -2.79 -20.36 7.48
C TYR A 78 -3.33 -21.49 8.37
N SER A 79 -4.07 -21.14 9.42
CA SER A 79 -4.61 -22.08 10.40
C SER A 79 -5.64 -23.04 9.80
N ALA A 80 -6.69 -22.50 9.17
CA ALA A 80 -7.72 -23.27 8.47
C ALA A 80 -8.53 -22.37 7.54
N GLN A 81 -9.42 -22.99 6.78
CA GLN A 81 -10.45 -22.31 5.99
C GLN A 81 -11.71 -23.16 5.90
N VAL A 82 -12.85 -22.52 5.70
CA VAL A 82 -14.16 -23.17 5.56
C VAL A 82 -14.25 -23.90 4.23
N SER A 83 -13.90 -23.21 3.15
CA SER A 83 -14.00 -23.71 1.78
C SER A 83 -13.02 -22.97 0.86
N ASN A 84 -12.90 -23.43 -0.38
CA ASN A 84 -12.09 -22.73 -1.38
C ASN A 84 -12.66 -21.36 -1.80
N ASN A 85 -13.97 -21.14 -1.63
CA ASN A 85 -14.58 -19.84 -1.91
C ASN A 85 -14.40 -18.83 -0.76
N GLU A 86 -13.92 -19.29 0.40
CA GLU A 86 -13.63 -18.50 1.59
C GLU A 86 -12.22 -18.78 2.10
N ALA A 87 -11.29 -18.94 1.15
CA ALA A 87 -9.91 -19.28 1.38
C ALA A 87 -9.06 -18.06 1.75
N ALA A 88 -7.87 -18.32 2.29
CA ALA A 88 -6.92 -17.26 2.65
C ALA A 88 -6.54 -16.35 1.46
N TYR A 89 -6.59 -16.84 0.23
CA TYR A 89 -6.34 -16.03 -0.97
C TYR A 89 -7.33 -14.88 -1.17
N CYS A 90 -8.54 -14.99 -0.61
CA CYS A 90 -9.55 -13.93 -0.67
C CYS A 90 -9.10 -12.65 0.04
N LEU A 91 -8.01 -12.71 0.81
CA LEU A 91 -7.39 -11.54 1.45
C LEU A 91 -6.78 -10.55 0.45
N PHE A 92 -6.50 -11.00 -0.78
CA PHE A 92 -5.95 -10.16 -1.86
C PHE A 92 -7.00 -9.67 -2.86
N GLU A 93 -8.27 -9.96 -2.62
CA GLU A 93 -9.35 -9.48 -3.48
C GLU A 93 -9.68 -8.01 -3.22
N GLU A 94 -10.11 -7.32 -4.28
CA GLU A 94 -10.53 -5.94 -4.16
C GLU A 94 -11.63 -5.75 -3.10
N PRO A 95 -11.55 -4.72 -2.28
CA PRO A 95 -12.60 -4.38 -1.33
C PRO A 95 -13.96 -4.23 -2.02
N GLY A 96 -15.00 -4.81 -1.40
CA GLY A 96 -16.36 -4.68 -1.90
C GLY A 96 -16.90 -5.86 -2.72
N LYS A 97 -16.05 -6.78 -3.20
CA LYS A 97 -16.52 -8.00 -3.88
C LYS A 97 -17.23 -8.98 -2.95
N GLY A 98 -17.08 -8.81 -1.64
CA GLY A 98 -17.78 -9.60 -0.64
C GLY A 98 -17.22 -10.99 -0.43
N VAL A 99 -16.09 -11.31 -1.04
CA VAL A 99 -15.31 -12.50 -0.73
C VAL A 99 -14.50 -12.26 0.54
N LYS A 100 -14.14 -13.32 1.22
CA LYS A 100 -13.44 -13.26 2.49
C LYS A 100 -12.67 -14.54 2.76
N TRP A 101 -11.66 -14.47 3.60
CA TRP A 101 -11.17 -15.63 4.32
C TRP A 101 -12.05 -15.89 5.53
N CYS A 102 -12.43 -17.16 5.72
CA CYS A 102 -13.21 -17.60 6.86
C CYS A 102 -12.56 -18.83 7.50
N ASP A 103 -12.20 -18.72 8.78
CA ASP A 103 -11.76 -19.85 9.60
C ASP A 103 -12.78 -20.10 10.72
N ASN A 104 -13.40 -21.29 10.71
CA ASN A 104 -14.37 -21.75 11.72
C ASN A 104 -13.89 -23.00 12.46
N LYS A 105 -12.61 -23.33 12.35
CA LYS A 105 -12.02 -24.55 12.92
C LYS A 105 -11.01 -24.28 14.01
N SER A 106 -10.41 -23.09 14.00
CA SER A 106 -9.31 -22.73 14.90
C SER A 106 -9.83 -21.85 16.05
N THR A 107 -9.34 -22.07 17.26
CA THR A 107 -9.59 -21.17 18.41
C THR A 107 -8.78 -19.87 18.29
N ASN A 108 -7.59 -19.96 17.71
CA ASN A 108 -6.72 -18.84 17.45
C ASN A 108 -6.35 -18.83 15.96
N PRO A 109 -7.22 -18.29 15.08
CA PRO A 109 -6.97 -18.22 13.67
C PRO A 109 -5.74 -17.37 13.34
N TRP A 110 -4.98 -17.78 12.33
CA TRP A 110 -3.81 -17.05 11.87
C TRP A 110 -3.55 -17.26 10.38
N VAL A 111 -2.88 -16.29 9.78
CA VAL A 111 -2.36 -16.35 8.43
C VAL A 111 -0.94 -15.79 8.41
N ILE A 112 -0.07 -16.38 7.64
CA ILE A 112 1.29 -15.90 7.36
C ILE A 112 1.39 -15.54 5.89
N PHE A 113 1.83 -14.32 5.64
CA PHE A 113 2.19 -13.80 4.34
C PHE A 113 3.69 -13.90 4.15
N GLU A 114 4.14 -14.26 2.96
CA GLU A 114 5.53 -14.17 2.53
C GLU A 114 5.67 -13.09 1.47
N LEU A 115 6.61 -12.19 1.67
CA LEU A 115 6.99 -11.15 0.73
C LEU A 115 8.07 -11.69 -0.22
N ALA A 116 8.08 -11.20 -1.45
CA ALA A 116 9.04 -11.64 -2.48
C ALA A 116 10.50 -11.40 -2.07
N ASP A 117 10.74 -10.38 -1.22
CA ASP A 117 12.06 -10.00 -0.71
C ASP A 117 11.94 -9.40 0.70
N VAL A 118 13.03 -8.85 1.23
CA VAL A 118 13.01 -8.10 2.48
C VAL A 118 12.50 -6.68 2.23
N TYR A 119 11.43 -6.33 2.90
CA TYR A 119 10.82 -5.00 2.88
C TYR A 119 11.00 -4.29 4.22
N MET A 120 11.03 -2.97 4.17
CA MET A 120 10.82 -2.08 5.33
C MET A 120 9.32 -1.85 5.43
N VAL A 121 8.61 -2.68 6.19
CA VAL A 121 7.16 -2.58 6.37
C VAL A 121 6.83 -1.56 7.45
N ASP A 122 5.82 -0.74 7.23
CA ASP A 122 5.46 0.36 8.12
C ASP A 122 3.96 0.53 8.37
N ARG A 123 3.10 -0.21 7.63
CA ARG A 123 1.65 -0.09 7.78
C ARG A 123 0.94 -1.38 7.42
N PHE A 124 -0.13 -1.66 8.13
CA PHE A 124 -1.04 -2.78 7.89
C PHE A 124 -2.48 -2.29 7.91
N VAL A 125 -3.28 -2.71 6.92
CA VAL A 125 -4.70 -2.40 6.86
C VAL A 125 -5.49 -3.69 6.67
N PHE A 126 -6.48 -3.94 7.50
CA PHE A 126 -7.36 -5.08 7.28
C PHE A 126 -8.84 -4.74 7.47
N ARG A 127 -9.69 -5.58 6.89
CA ARG A 127 -11.15 -5.45 6.90
C ARG A 127 -11.77 -6.72 7.44
N ASP A 128 -12.50 -6.63 8.53
CA ASP A 128 -13.12 -7.77 9.24
C ASP A 128 -14.65 -7.80 9.13
N SER A 129 -15.24 -6.83 8.43
CA SER A 129 -16.68 -6.78 8.16
C SER A 129 -16.96 -6.08 6.84
N LYS A 130 -18.09 -6.37 6.22
CA LYS A 130 -18.60 -5.64 5.05
C LYS A 130 -19.17 -4.27 5.40
N THR A 131 -19.64 -4.12 6.63
CA THR A 131 -20.32 -2.92 7.11
C THR A 131 -19.78 -2.52 8.47
N VAL A 132 -19.86 -1.23 8.79
CA VAL A 132 -19.40 -0.68 10.08
C VAL A 132 -20.11 -1.32 11.30
N GLU A 133 -21.31 -1.84 11.10
CA GLU A 133 -22.14 -2.44 12.17
C GLU A 133 -22.11 -3.99 12.15
N GLY A 134 -21.07 -4.59 11.57
CA GLY A 134 -20.95 -6.05 11.49
C GLY A 134 -20.68 -6.69 12.86
N ASN A 135 -21.43 -7.74 13.20
CA ASN A 135 -21.30 -8.48 14.47
C ASN A 135 -20.04 -9.38 14.54
N ASN A 136 -19.24 -9.42 13.47
CA ASN A 136 -18.08 -10.32 13.34
C ASN A 136 -16.75 -9.59 13.45
N ASN A 137 -16.72 -8.41 14.04
CA ASN A 137 -15.50 -7.63 14.16
C ASN A 137 -14.48 -8.33 15.06
N VAL A 138 -13.28 -8.45 14.57
CA VAL A 138 -12.15 -8.99 15.34
C VAL A 138 -11.65 -7.92 16.32
N HIS A 139 -11.69 -8.22 17.61
CA HIS A 139 -11.32 -7.31 18.68
C HIS A 139 -9.96 -7.60 19.27
N SER A 140 -9.56 -8.88 19.31
CA SER A 140 -8.27 -9.31 19.87
C SER A 140 -7.42 -9.89 18.75
N TYR A 141 -6.30 -9.21 18.45
CA TYR A 141 -5.39 -9.61 17.37
C TYR A 141 -3.98 -9.08 17.54
N ARG A 142 -3.06 -9.74 16.86
CA ARG A 142 -1.64 -9.38 16.84
C ARG A 142 -1.08 -9.48 15.43
N ILE A 143 -0.15 -8.59 15.10
CA ILE A 143 0.63 -8.66 13.88
C ILE A 143 2.10 -8.81 14.27
N TYR A 144 2.76 -9.76 13.63
CA TYR A 144 4.17 -10.05 13.82
C TYR A 144 4.88 -9.92 12.48
N VAL A 145 6.16 -9.55 12.54
CA VAL A 145 7.05 -9.54 11.39
C VAL A 145 8.25 -10.45 11.65
N SER A 146 8.82 -10.99 10.57
CA SER A 146 10.01 -11.83 10.64
C SER A 146 10.81 -11.72 9.34
N LYS A 147 12.12 -11.88 9.43
CA LYS A 147 13.00 -11.96 8.25
C LYS A 147 13.13 -13.37 7.70
N THR A 148 12.98 -14.38 8.54
CA THR A 148 13.21 -15.77 8.18
C THR A 148 11.96 -16.65 8.20
N GLY A 149 10.91 -16.23 8.93
CA GLY A 149 9.72 -17.03 9.19
C GLY A 149 9.90 -18.15 10.22
N ASN A 150 11.12 -18.31 10.77
CA ASN A 150 11.44 -19.36 11.74
C ASN A 150 10.91 -19.03 13.15
N ASP A 151 10.68 -20.07 13.93
CA ASP A 151 10.34 -19.91 15.36
C ASP A 151 11.45 -19.14 16.09
N GLY A 152 11.02 -18.13 16.88
CA GLY A 152 11.94 -17.27 17.63
C GLY A 152 12.42 -16.00 16.88
N ASP A 153 12.11 -15.85 15.60
CA ASP A 153 12.44 -14.65 14.80
C ASP A 153 11.23 -13.73 14.58
N TRP A 154 10.14 -13.95 15.30
CA TRP A 154 8.93 -13.15 15.19
C TRP A 154 8.95 -11.98 16.18
N GLU A 155 8.88 -10.76 15.67
CA GLU A 155 8.70 -9.52 16.44
C GLU A 155 7.23 -9.10 16.39
N GLU A 156 6.60 -8.93 17.57
CA GLU A 156 5.25 -8.39 17.68
C GLU A 156 5.29 -6.88 17.42
N VAL A 157 4.58 -6.41 16.40
CA VAL A 157 4.54 -5.00 15.98
C VAL A 157 3.18 -4.35 16.22
N VAL A 158 2.11 -5.14 16.30
CA VAL A 158 0.77 -4.69 16.67
C VAL A 158 0.18 -5.68 17.67
N ASN A 159 -0.37 -5.14 18.76
CA ASN A 159 -1.11 -5.91 19.77
C ASN A 159 -2.36 -5.11 20.15
N ARG A 160 -3.52 -5.70 19.91
CA ARG A 160 -4.81 -5.10 20.24
C ARG A 160 -5.69 -6.11 20.98
N ASN A 161 -6.57 -5.60 21.82
CA ASN A 161 -7.56 -6.37 22.54
C ASN A 161 -8.94 -5.72 22.44
N ASP A 162 -9.99 -6.34 22.95
CA ASP A 162 -11.38 -5.91 22.83
C ASP A 162 -11.61 -4.43 23.19
N ALA A 163 -10.94 -3.93 24.21
CA ALA A 163 -11.12 -2.55 24.67
C ALA A 163 -10.55 -1.52 23.67
N GLU A 164 -9.53 -1.89 22.91
CA GLU A 164 -8.79 -1.00 22.03
C GLU A 164 -9.19 -1.12 20.55
N ALA A 165 -9.64 -2.29 20.13
CA ALA A 165 -9.87 -2.59 18.72
C ALA A 165 -11.05 -1.81 18.12
N GLY A 166 -12.03 -1.45 18.95
CA GLY A 166 -13.24 -0.74 18.47
C GLY A 166 -14.07 -1.54 17.48
N ASN A 167 -15.09 -0.93 16.92
CA ASN A 167 -16.06 -1.56 16.00
C ASN A 167 -15.89 -1.10 14.54
N ALA A 168 -14.78 -0.44 14.20
CA ALA A 168 -14.52 -0.05 12.82
C ALA A 168 -14.27 -1.29 11.95
N ASN A 169 -14.91 -1.34 10.79
CA ASN A 169 -14.74 -2.43 9.82
C ASN A 169 -13.41 -2.38 9.06
N VAL A 170 -12.70 -1.28 9.15
CA VAL A 170 -11.34 -1.10 8.63
C VAL A 170 -10.44 -0.73 9.78
N LYS A 171 -9.37 -1.47 9.95
CA LYS A 171 -8.35 -1.25 10.97
C LYS A 171 -7.03 -0.93 10.28
N ASP A 172 -6.49 0.24 10.59
CA ASP A 172 -5.31 0.83 9.97
C ASP A 172 -4.23 1.04 11.05
N HIS A 173 -3.11 0.36 10.90
CA HIS A 173 -2.00 0.39 11.85
C HIS A 173 -0.73 0.87 11.17
N ARG A 174 -0.28 2.06 11.57
CA ARG A 174 1.02 2.60 11.20
C ARG A 174 2.01 2.32 12.32
N LEU A 175 3.18 1.82 11.95
CA LEU A 175 4.29 1.62 12.87
C LEU A 175 5.03 2.95 13.09
N ALA A 176 5.50 3.18 14.30
CA ALA A 176 6.33 4.36 14.61
C ALA A 176 7.66 4.35 13.83
N GLU A 177 8.18 3.13 13.61
CA GLU A 177 9.41 2.89 12.86
C GLU A 177 9.18 1.71 11.91
N PRO A 178 9.61 1.81 10.63
CA PRO A 178 9.55 0.70 9.70
C PRO A 178 10.33 -0.51 10.20
N LYS A 179 9.83 -1.71 9.93
CA LYS A 179 10.42 -2.98 10.34
C LYS A 179 10.86 -3.82 9.15
N GLU A 180 12.01 -4.46 9.27
CA GLU A 180 12.47 -5.41 8.26
C GLU A 180 11.64 -6.68 8.30
N ALA A 181 11.00 -6.99 7.19
CA ALA A 181 10.16 -8.17 7.10
C ALA A 181 10.29 -8.86 5.74
N ARG A 182 10.33 -10.16 5.75
CA ARG A 182 10.02 -11.04 4.63
C ARG A 182 8.77 -11.84 4.90
N PHE A 183 8.39 -11.98 6.17
CA PHE A 183 7.18 -12.66 6.58
C PHE A 183 6.38 -11.75 7.51
N VAL A 184 5.06 -11.77 7.33
CA VAL A 184 4.10 -11.08 8.18
C VAL A 184 3.09 -12.10 8.68
N LYS A 185 2.89 -12.19 9.99
CA LYS A 185 1.88 -13.08 10.59
C LYS A 185 0.77 -12.24 11.21
N PHE A 186 -0.45 -12.51 10.82
CA PHE A 186 -1.65 -11.96 11.43
C PHE A 186 -2.33 -13.07 12.25
N SER A 187 -2.49 -12.86 13.55
CA SER A 187 -3.09 -13.80 14.49
C SER A 187 -4.24 -13.15 15.23
N MET A 188 -5.32 -13.88 15.44
CA MET A 188 -6.57 -13.37 16.01
C MET A 188 -7.14 -14.32 17.05
N GLU A 189 -8.04 -13.80 17.88
CA GLU A 189 -8.94 -14.58 18.71
C GLU A 189 -10.35 -14.52 18.12
N LEU A 190 -11.15 -15.54 18.35
CA LEU A 190 -12.54 -15.51 17.94
C LEU A 190 -13.29 -14.37 18.64
N PRO A 191 -14.08 -13.58 17.92
CA PRO A 191 -14.96 -12.60 18.56
C PRO A 191 -15.93 -13.28 19.54
N THR A 192 -16.24 -12.60 20.62
CA THR A 192 -17.15 -13.13 21.65
C THR A 192 -18.51 -13.50 21.08
N GLY A 193 -18.93 -14.75 21.26
CA GLY A 193 -20.19 -15.27 20.73
C GLY A 193 -20.15 -15.76 19.29
N GLU A 194 -19.00 -15.61 18.60
CA GLU A 194 -18.81 -16.07 17.23
C GLU A 194 -18.13 -17.43 17.18
N ASN A 195 -18.38 -18.16 16.10
CA ASN A 195 -17.78 -19.47 15.82
C ASN A 195 -16.77 -19.44 14.66
N ALA A 196 -16.49 -18.27 14.13
CA ALA A 196 -15.57 -18.08 13.02
C ALA A 196 -15.03 -16.65 12.99
N VAL A 197 -13.81 -16.48 12.46
CA VAL A 197 -13.35 -15.17 11.98
C VAL A 197 -13.64 -15.03 10.49
N ARG A 198 -13.85 -13.79 10.06
CA ARG A 198 -14.10 -13.43 8.65
C ARG A 198 -13.29 -12.18 8.32
N ILE A 199 -12.32 -12.31 7.44
CA ILE A 199 -11.45 -11.21 7.01
C ILE A 199 -11.65 -10.97 5.52
N TYR A 200 -11.98 -9.73 5.16
CA TYR A 200 -12.33 -9.31 3.79
C TYR A 200 -11.18 -8.66 3.03
N GLY A 201 -10.02 -8.54 3.62
CA GLY A 201 -8.80 -8.04 3.01
C GLY A 201 -7.74 -7.77 4.06
N PHE A 202 -6.47 -7.91 3.66
CA PHE A 202 -5.31 -7.59 4.48
C PHE A 202 -4.21 -7.01 3.58
N ASP A 203 -3.93 -5.73 3.75
CA ASP A 203 -3.00 -4.97 2.95
C ASP A 203 -1.73 -4.69 3.78
N ILE A 204 -0.57 -4.85 3.15
CA ILE A 204 0.75 -4.63 3.73
C ILE A 204 1.41 -3.50 2.95
N TYR A 205 1.99 -2.52 3.65
CA TYR A 205 2.67 -1.37 3.06
C TYR A 205 4.12 -1.34 3.50
N GLY A 206 5.00 -1.02 2.56
CA GLY A 206 6.43 -0.95 2.83
C GLY A 206 7.24 -0.65 1.57
N LYS A 207 8.54 -0.37 1.76
CA LYS A 207 9.50 -0.18 0.69
C LYS A 207 10.46 -1.36 0.61
N LEU A 208 10.79 -1.79 -0.59
CA LEU A 208 11.81 -2.81 -0.79
C LEU A 208 13.13 -2.35 -0.15
N LYS A 209 13.67 -3.16 0.76
CA LYS A 209 14.96 -2.87 1.40
C LYS A 209 16.12 -3.46 0.63
N GLU A 210 16.04 -4.76 0.39
CA GLU A 210 17.09 -5.52 -0.28
C GLU A 210 16.45 -6.42 -1.33
N ARG A 211 17.11 -6.51 -2.45
CA ARG A 211 16.73 -7.44 -3.49
C ARG A 211 17.70 -8.62 -3.42
N THR A 212 17.24 -9.74 -2.90
CA THR A 212 18.00 -10.98 -3.00
C THR A 212 18.01 -11.44 -4.45
N ASP A 213 19.20 -11.66 -4.99
CA ASP A 213 19.34 -12.27 -6.32
C ASP A 213 18.84 -13.74 -6.23
N ARG A 214 17.63 -13.95 -6.72
CA ARG A 214 17.02 -15.28 -6.79
C ARG A 214 17.32 -15.92 -8.13
N GLY A 215 18.60 -16.11 -8.44
CA GLY A 215 19.02 -16.91 -9.58
C GLY A 215 18.69 -16.31 -10.94
N ASN A 216 18.92 -15.01 -11.14
CA ASN A 216 18.77 -14.30 -12.43
C ASN A 216 17.33 -14.24 -13.00
N LEU A 217 16.32 -14.48 -12.19
CA LEU A 217 14.94 -14.29 -12.63
C LEU A 217 14.58 -12.79 -12.65
N VAL A 218 14.76 -12.16 -13.79
CA VAL A 218 14.43 -10.73 -13.98
C VAL A 218 12.96 -10.38 -13.80
N SER A 219 12.08 -11.38 -13.82
CA SER A 219 10.63 -11.19 -13.67
C SER A 219 10.14 -11.18 -12.23
N VAL A 220 10.93 -11.67 -11.26
CA VAL A 220 10.53 -11.69 -9.85
C VAL A 220 10.42 -10.28 -9.29
N GLY A 221 9.28 -9.96 -8.68
CA GLY A 221 9.03 -8.63 -8.12
C GLY A 221 8.81 -7.53 -9.16
N LYS A 222 8.62 -7.87 -10.44
CA LYS A 222 8.28 -6.90 -11.48
C LYS A 222 6.78 -6.64 -11.54
N THR A 223 6.42 -5.43 -11.95
CA THR A 223 5.03 -5.04 -12.09
C THR A 223 4.34 -5.84 -13.18
N PHE A 224 3.27 -6.53 -12.81
CA PHE A 224 2.41 -7.19 -13.75
C PHE A 224 1.45 -6.16 -14.38
N LEU A 225 1.51 -5.99 -15.68
CA LEU A 225 0.67 -5.03 -16.39
C LEU A 225 -0.61 -5.64 -16.92
N LYS A 226 -0.51 -6.79 -17.60
CA LYS A 226 -1.65 -7.37 -18.31
C LYS A 226 -1.43 -8.83 -18.68
N SER A 227 -2.52 -9.61 -18.69
CA SER A 227 -2.58 -10.92 -19.32
C SER A 227 -3.80 -11.07 -20.22
N SER A 228 -3.81 -12.13 -21.03
CA SER A 228 -4.95 -12.48 -21.89
C SER A 228 -6.16 -12.99 -21.11
N GLY A 229 -6.01 -13.31 -19.85
CA GLY A 229 -7.07 -13.81 -18.98
C GLY A 229 -6.59 -14.95 -18.07
N ALA A 230 -7.40 -15.27 -17.09
CA ALA A 230 -7.21 -16.39 -16.19
C ALA A 230 -8.56 -17.01 -15.87
N LYS A 231 -8.60 -18.33 -15.62
CA LYS A 231 -9.84 -19.01 -15.25
C LYS A 231 -10.38 -18.58 -13.90
N SER A 232 -9.49 -18.25 -12.98
CA SER A 232 -9.84 -17.83 -11.66
C SER A 232 -8.75 -16.94 -11.07
N PHE A 233 -9.04 -16.33 -9.93
CA PHE A 233 -8.04 -15.60 -9.15
C PHE A 233 -6.82 -16.47 -8.82
N TYR A 234 -7.01 -17.72 -8.45
CA TYR A 234 -5.93 -18.65 -8.05
C TYR A 234 -5.03 -19.05 -9.20
N THR A 235 -5.50 -18.94 -10.42
CA THR A 235 -4.77 -19.32 -11.64
C THR A 235 -4.41 -18.13 -12.49
N ASN A 236 -4.17 -16.98 -11.85
CA ASN A 236 -3.84 -15.73 -12.52
C ASN A 236 -2.38 -15.75 -13.03
N ALA A 237 -2.13 -15.11 -14.15
CA ALA A 237 -0.80 -14.96 -14.74
C ALA A 237 0.23 -14.29 -13.80
N ARG A 238 -0.22 -13.53 -12.80
CA ARG A 238 0.65 -12.94 -11.77
C ARG A 238 1.48 -13.97 -11.02
N HIS A 239 0.94 -15.18 -10.83
CA HIS A 239 1.58 -16.22 -10.04
C HIS A 239 2.79 -16.88 -10.71
N ILE A 240 2.98 -16.69 -12.01
CA ILE A 240 4.21 -17.18 -12.66
C ILE A 240 5.45 -16.34 -12.37
N PHE A 241 5.28 -15.19 -11.71
CA PHE A 241 6.34 -14.20 -11.40
C PHE A 241 6.58 -14.02 -9.90
N ASP A 242 5.98 -14.84 -9.06
CA ASP A 242 6.12 -14.76 -7.60
C ASP A 242 7.45 -15.36 -7.09
N GLY A 243 8.23 -15.97 -7.96
CA GLY A 243 9.52 -16.59 -7.63
C GLY A 243 9.41 -17.94 -6.93
N LEU A 244 8.24 -18.58 -6.99
CA LEU A 244 7.94 -19.80 -6.27
C LEU A 244 7.90 -20.98 -7.23
N ASN A 245 8.90 -21.85 -7.14
CA ASN A 245 8.99 -23.03 -7.99
C ASN A 245 8.27 -24.27 -7.43
N GLU A 246 7.85 -24.22 -6.16
CA GLU A 246 7.40 -25.41 -5.43
C GLU A 246 5.90 -25.41 -5.09
N ASN A 247 5.19 -24.30 -5.32
CA ASN A 247 3.79 -24.21 -4.97
C ASN A 247 2.89 -24.49 -6.17
N THR A 248 2.27 -25.66 -6.17
CA THR A 248 1.36 -26.10 -7.25
C THR A 248 -0.01 -25.43 -7.21
N GLU A 249 -0.35 -24.71 -6.15
CA GLU A 249 -1.64 -24.01 -6.01
C GLU A 249 -1.66 -22.68 -6.75
N TYR A 250 -0.50 -22.05 -6.95
CA TYR A 250 -0.33 -20.78 -7.64
C TYR A 250 0.30 -21.01 -9.01
N HIS A 251 -0.52 -20.99 -10.04
CA HIS A 251 -0.09 -21.14 -11.42
C HIS A 251 -0.99 -20.32 -12.35
N TRP A 252 -0.55 -20.12 -13.57
CA TRP A 252 -1.38 -19.52 -14.59
C TRP A 252 -2.13 -20.62 -15.37
N ASP A 253 -3.45 -20.64 -15.22
CA ASP A 253 -4.36 -21.48 -16.02
C ASP A 253 -5.29 -20.54 -16.82
N PHE A 254 -5.11 -20.50 -18.12
CA PHE A 254 -5.83 -19.59 -19.00
C PHE A 254 -7.16 -20.19 -19.48
N ASP A 255 -8.14 -19.31 -19.66
CA ASP A 255 -9.40 -19.66 -20.28
C ASP A 255 -9.23 -19.72 -21.81
N ARG A 256 -9.37 -20.89 -22.38
CA ARG A 256 -9.25 -21.10 -23.82
C ARG A 256 -10.28 -20.34 -24.66
N SER A 257 -11.38 -19.90 -24.06
CA SER A 257 -12.42 -19.11 -24.71
C SER A 257 -12.09 -17.62 -24.75
N ALA A 258 -11.13 -17.15 -23.98
CA ALA A 258 -10.89 -15.73 -23.76
C ALA A 258 -9.97 -15.05 -24.78
N ALA A 259 -9.13 -15.79 -25.50
CA ALA A 259 -8.23 -15.23 -26.49
C ALA A 259 -7.65 -16.29 -27.45
N ASP A 260 -7.37 -15.88 -28.69
CA ASP A 260 -6.68 -16.74 -29.68
C ASP A 260 -5.21 -16.98 -29.34
N LYS A 261 -4.62 -16.09 -28.53
CA LYS A 261 -3.24 -16.18 -28.04
C LYS A 261 -3.19 -15.84 -26.57
N HIS A 262 -2.44 -16.62 -25.82
CA HIS A 262 -2.22 -16.40 -24.39
C HIS A 262 -0.92 -15.64 -24.19
N TYR A 263 -0.98 -14.56 -23.41
CA TYR A 263 0.16 -13.69 -23.14
C TYR A 263 0.06 -13.06 -21.76
N CYS A 264 1.19 -12.67 -21.21
CA CYS A 264 1.29 -11.72 -20.11
C CYS A 264 2.33 -10.64 -20.46
N ILE A 265 2.12 -9.46 -19.92
CA ILE A 265 3.00 -8.30 -20.09
C ILE A 265 3.51 -7.89 -18.71
N LEU A 266 4.83 -7.76 -18.60
CA LEU A 266 5.51 -7.27 -17.42
C LEU A 266 6.15 -5.91 -17.71
N ASP A 267 6.20 -5.08 -16.71
CA ASP A 267 7.06 -3.91 -16.70
C ASP A 267 8.44 -4.34 -16.18
N LEU A 268 9.44 -4.24 -17.04
CA LEU A 268 10.83 -4.56 -16.72
C LEU A 268 11.62 -3.29 -16.44
N GLU A 269 11.03 -2.27 -15.83
CA GLU A 269 11.71 -1.02 -15.51
C GLU A 269 13.18 -1.26 -15.11
N TYR A 270 14.09 -0.59 -15.84
CA TYR A 270 15.54 -0.66 -15.64
C TYR A 270 15.98 0.44 -14.67
#